data_b890d773d34191251d69deafb27503ba
#
_entry.id   b890d773d34191251d69deafb27503ba
#
_cell.length_a   1.000
_cell.length_b   1.000
_cell.length_c   1.000
_cell.angle_alpha   90.00
_cell.angle_beta   90.00
_cell.angle_gamma   90.00
#
_symmetry.space_group_name_H-M   'P 1'
#
loop_
_entity.id
_entity.type
_entity.pdbx_description
1 polymer ?
#
loop_
_entity_poly.entity_id
_entity_poly.type
_entity_poly.pdbx_seq_one_letter_code
_entity_poly.pdbx_strand_id
1 'polypeptide(L)'
;MTQPSLKAVEAVDFDALLDHLSAELASTAPLYDESGAFPHANFKLLHQHQLIALTVPKKLGGGGASLSQARKVISAIAKGEPSTALILVMQYLQHARLQDNQSWPAHLRVQVAQEAVQNGALINALRVEPDLGTPARGGLPATTAVRTADGWRISGRKLYSTGSHGLSWFSVWARSDEADPLVGAWLVPKASPGVSIIDTWDHLGMRATCSHEVVLDNVWVPLDHAVSVSPWSAPQAELDGEGFLWMSVLLSSVYDAVAQAARDWLVDWLEERKPSNLGAALSTLPRFQETVGHIDTLLFANRSLLDAAAAGHTPTANAAQVKYLVTGNAIRAVELAIEASGNPGLSRHSPLQRHYRDVLCSRV
;
A
#
# COMPACT_ATOMS: atom_id res chain seq x y z
N MET A 1 -29.55 -16.68 -13.39
CA MET A 1 -28.27 -17.31 -13.00
C MET A 1 -27.98 -16.88 -11.56
N THR A 2 -28.14 -17.79 -10.63
CA THR A 2 -27.97 -17.56 -9.19
C THR A 2 -26.49 -17.35 -8.89
N GLN A 3 -26.13 -16.18 -8.34
CA GLN A 3 -24.79 -15.92 -7.80
C GLN A 3 -24.48 -16.92 -6.66
N PRO A 4 -23.26 -17.47 -6.59
CA PRO A 4 -22.89 -18.28 -5.44
C PRO A 4 -22.78 -17.38 -4.21
N SER A 5 -23.58 -17.69 -3.19
CA SER A 5 -23.46 -17.07 -1.87
C SER A 5 -22.06 -17.32 -1.30
N LEU A 6 -21.42 -16.29 -0.77
CA LEU A 6 -20.21 -16.39 0.05
C LEU A 6 -20.48 -17.36 1.23
N LYS A 7 -20.19 -18.64 1.04
CA LYS A 7 -20.03 -19.56 2.16
C LYS A 7 -18.78 -19.13 2.91
N ALA A 8 -18.87 -19.07 4.23
CA ALA A 8 -17.74 -18.83 5.12
C ALA A 8 -16.63 -19.85 4.75
N VAL A 9 -15.55 -19.35 4.16
CA VAL A 9 -14.31 -20.12 3.97
C VAL A 9 -13.80 -20.40 5.37
N GLU A 10 -13.62 -21.66 5.73
CA GLU A 10 -13.07 -22.05 7.03
C GLU A 10 -11.67 -21.41 7.19
N ALA A 11 -11.29 -21.02 8.41
CA ALA A 11 -10.07 -20.26 8.68
C ALA A 11 -8.79 -20.97 8.16
N VAL A 12 -8.81 -22.29 8.11
CA VAL A 12 -7.71 -23.14 7.60
C VAL A 12 -7.55 -22.98 6.08
N ASP A 13 -8.65 -22.82 5.34
CA ASP A 13 -8.63 -22.66 3.88
C ASP A 13 -8.14 -21.25 3.47
N PHE A 14 -8.45 -20.23 4.27
CA PHE A 14 -8.00 -18.86 3.99
C PHE A 14 -6.49 -18.66 4.21
N ASP A 15 -5.90 -19.29 5.19
CA ASP A 15 -4.45 -19.23 5.43
C ASP A 15 -3.68 -19.95 4.32
N ALA A 16 -4.13 -21.14 3.92
CA ALA A 16 -3.57 -21.86 2.79
C ALA A 16 -3.68 -21.09 1.47
N LEU A 17 -4.80 -20.38 1.24
CA LEU A 17 -4.93 -19.48 0.10
C LEU A 17 -3.89 -18.34 0.14
N LEU A 18 -3.70 -17.70 1.28
CA LEU A 18 -2.74 -16.61 1.41
C LEU A 18 -1.30 -17.08 1.19
N ASP A 19 -0.93 -18.26 1.70
CA ASP A 19 0.38 -18.86 1.47
C ASP A 19 0.60 -19.18 -0.02
N HIS A 20 -0.42 -19.74 -0.69
CA HIS A 20 -0.39 -20.00 -2.12
C HIS A 20 -0.19 -18.71 -2.92
N LEU A 21 -0.98 -17.66 -2.63
CA LEU A 21 -0.86 -16.38 -3.31
C LEU A 21 0.51 -15.73 -3.08
N SER A 22 1.02 -15.80 -1.84
CA SER A 22 2.37 -15.31 -1.52
C SER A 22 3.44 -15.98 -2.39
N ALA A 23 3.39 -17.30 -2.53
CA ALA A 23 4.33 -18.07 -3.33
C ALA A 23 4.21 -17.74 -4.83
N GLU A 24 2.99 -17.63 -5.36
CA GLU A 24 2.74 -17.28 -6.75
C GLU A 24 3.27 -15.88 -7.08
N LEU A 25 3.00 -14.89 -6.24
CA LEU A 25 3.49 -13.53 -6.39
C LEU A 25 5.01 -13.44 -6.28
N ALA A 26 5.63 -14.21 -5.38
CA ALA A 26 7.08 -14.27 -5.22
C ALA A 26 7.77 -14.76 -6.50
N SER A 27 7.15 -15.68 -7.23
CA SER A 27 7.70 -16.22 -8.48
C SER A 27 7.83 -15.18 -9.60
N THR A 28 6.96 -14.16 -9.61
CA THR A 28 6.94 -13.10 -10.63
C THR A 28 7.60 -11.79 -10.17
N ALA A 29 7.88 -11.65 -8.88
CA ALA A 29 8.44 -10.43 -8.30
C ALA A 29 9.77 -9.97 -8.94
N PRO A 30 10.72 -10.86 -9.32
CA PRO A 30 11.94 -10.43 -10.03
C PRO A 30 11.65 -9.72 -11.35
N LEU A 31 10.67 -10.19 -12.11
CA LEU A 31 10.28 -9.60 -13.40
C LEU A 31 9.73 -8.18 -13.21
N TYR A 32 8.89 -7.99 -12.21
CA TYR A 32 8.31 -6.68 -11.90
C TYR A 32 9.33 -5.72 -11.30
N ASP A 33 10.26 -6.20 -10.48
CA ASP A 33 11.38 -5.38 -9.99
C ASP A 33 12.31 -4.94 -11.12
N GLU A 34 12.62 -5.81 -12.08
CA GLU A 34 13.48 -5.47 -13.21
C GLU A 34 12.81 -4.48 -14.16
N SER A 35 11.56 -4.76 -14.56
CA SER A 35 10.85 -3.94 -15.55
C SER A 35 10.28 -2.64 -14.99
N GLY A 36 9.95 -2.58 -13.68
CA GLY A 36 9.17 -1.50 -13.08
C GLY A 36 7.73 -1.42 -13.61
N ALA A 37 7.25 -2.42 -14.35
CA ALA A 37 5.92 -2.43 -14.93
C ALA A 37 4.84 -2.64 -13.87
N PHE A 38 3.63 -2.08 -14.10
CA PHE A 38 2.49 -2.31 -13.25
C PHE A 38 2.08 -3.81 -13.25
N PRO A 39 1.88 -4.42 -12.07
CA PRO A 39 1.67 -5.87 -11.96
C PRO A 39 0.22 -6.29 -12.25
N HIS A 40 -0.24 -6.09 -13.49
CA HIS A 40 -1.62 -6.39 -13.91
C HIS A 40 -2.06 -7.82 -13.60
N ALA A 41 -1.16 -8.81 -13.79
CA ALA A 41 -1.48 -10.21 -13.51
C ALA A 41 -1.77 -10.44 -12.02
N ASN A 42 -1.01 -9.79 -11.13
CA ASN A 42 -1.20 -9.87 -9.69
C ASN A 42 -2.57 -9.31 -9.29
N PHE A 43 -2.95 -8.13 -9.82
CA PHE A 43 -4.26 -7.54 -9.53
C PHE A 43 -5.42 -8.36 -10.11
N LYS A 44 -5.25 -8.97 -11.28
CA LYS A 44 -6.24 -9.92 -11.81
C LYS A 44 -6.41 -11.12 -10.87
N LEU A 45 -5.32 -11.71 -10.38
CA LEU A 45 -5.35 -12.80 -9.42
C LEU A 45 -6.04 -12.38 -8.10
N LEU A 46 -5.67 -11.23 -7.54
CA LEU A 46 -6.30 -10.70 -6.32
C LEU A 46 -7.80 -10.44 -6.51
N HIS A 47 -8.22 -9.96 -7.68
CA HIS A 47 -9.64 -9.75 -8.00
C HIS A 47 -10.40 -11.09 -8.07
N GLN A 48 -9.84 -12.12 -8.68
CA GLN A 48 -10.43 -13.46 -8.74
C GLN A 48 -10.72 -14.04 -7.34
N HIS A 49 -9.88 -13.71 -6.36
CA HIS A 49 -10.05 -14.11 -4.96
C HIS A 49 -10.78 -13.05 -4.10
N GLN A 50 -11.39 -12.04 -4.74
CA GLN A 50 -12.16 -10.96 -4.09
C GLN A 50 -11.34 -10.11 -3.08
N LEU A 51 -10.02 -10.16 -3.15
CA LEU A 51 -9.15 -9.44 -2.22
C LEU A 51 -9.05 -7.94 -2.52
N ILE A 52 -9.33 -7.49 -3.76
CA ILE A 52 -9.36 -6.05 -4.09
C ILE A 52 -10.49 -5.34 -3.34
N ALA A 53 -11.63 -6.00 -3.17
CA ALA A 53 -12.81 -5.45 -2.51
C ALA A 53 -12.91 -5.87 -1.02
N LEU A 54 -11.81 -6.36 -0.43
CA LEU A 54 -11.82 -6.91 0.92
C LEU A 54 -12.33 -5.92 1.97
N THR A 55 -11.93 -4.64 1.89
CA THR A 55 -12.34 -3.59 2.84
C THR A 55 -13.57 -2.79 2.38
N VAL A 56 -14.09 -3.06 1.17
CA VAL A 56 -15.37 -2.51 0.73
C VAL A 56 -16.46 -3.01 1.68
N PRO A 57 -17.37 -2.13 2.17
CA PRO A 57 -18.45 -2.52 3.08
C PRO A 57 -19.32 -3.65 2.54
N LYS A 58 -19.71 -4.60 3.41
CA LYS A 58 -20.55 -5.74 3.02
C LYS A 58 -21.85 -5.34 2.33
N LYS A 59 -22.51 -4.26 2.79
CA LYS A 59 -23.74 -3.75 2.17
C LYS A 59 -23.54 -3.24 0.72
N LEU A 60 -22.31 -2.98 0.31
CA LEU A 60 -21.92 -2.58 -1.04
C LEU A 60 -21.32 -3.75 -1.84
N GLY A 61 -21.37 -4.96 -1.31
CA GLY A 61 -20.91 -6.19 -1.98
C GLY A 61 -19.48 -6.61 -1.69
N GLY A 62 -18.76 -5.90 -0.82
CA GLY A 62 -17.39 -6.24 -0.45
C GLY A 62 -17.26 -7.13 0.78
N GLY A 63 -16.01 -7.34 1.23
CA GLY A 63 -15.68 -8.20 2.38
C GLY A 63 -15.98 -7.56 3.74
N GLY A 64 -15.98 -6.23 3.85
CA GLY A 64 -16.15 -5.51 5.11
C GLY A 64 -15.12 -5.88 6.17
N ALA A 65 -13.88 -6.14 5.74
CA ALA A 65 -12.82 -6.64 6.60
C ALA A 65 -12.37 -5.60 7.65
N SER A 66 -12.07 -6.10 8.84
CA SER A 66 -11.41 -5.35 9.90
C SER A 66 -9.94 -5.06 9.57
N LEU A 67 -9.32 -4.15 10.34
CA LEU A 67 -7.89 -3.86 10.21
C LEU A 67 -7.02 -5.12 10.39
N SER A 68 -7.37 -6.01 11.33
CA SER A 68 -6.65 -7.27 11.54
C SER A 68 -6.71 -8.20 10.31
N GLN A 69 -7.87 -8.30 9.68
CA GLN A 69 -8.04 -9.10 8.46
C GLN A 69 -7.32 -8.47 7.26
N ALA A 70 -7.44 -7.16 7.08
CA ALA A 70 -6.74 -6.41 6.04
C ALA A 70 -5.22 -6.56 6.19
N ARG A 71 -4.69 -6.41 7.41
CA ARG A 71 -3.28 -6.58 7.73
C ARG A 71 -2.78 -7.99 7.35
N LYS A 72 -3.55 -9.03 7.69
CA LYS A 72 -3.17 -10.42 7.36
C LYS A 72 -2.98 -10.62 5.86
N VAL A 73 -3.91 -10.10 5.06
CA VAL A 73 -3.80 -10.15 3.59
C VAL A 73 -2.60 -9.33 3.11
N ILE A 74 -2.43 -8.09 3.57
CA ILE A 74 -1.31 -7.24 3.17
C ILE A 74 0.04 -7.90 3.49
N SER A 75 0.19 -8.50 4.68
CA SER A 75 1.43 -9.21 5.04
C SER A 75 1.74 -10.38 4.12
N ALA A 76 0.74 -11.20 3.77
CA ALA A 76 0.92 -12.33 2.87
C ALA A 76 1.31 -11.89 1.45
N ILE A 77 0.59 -10.90 0.90
CA ILE A 77 0.89 -10.37 -0.45
C ILE A 77 2.26 -9.69 -0.49
N ALA A 78 2.61 -8.92 0.55
CA ALA A 78 3.89 -8.21 0.62
C ALA A 78 5.09 -9.14 0.75
N LYS A 79 4.91 -10.29 1.41
CA LYS A 79 5.95 -11.33 1.49
C LYS A 79 6.32 -11.87 0.12
N GLY A 80 5.34 -11.97 -0.80
CA GLY A 80 5.54 -12.36 -2.20
C GLY A 80 6.03 -11.20 -3.07
N GLU A 81 5.22 -10.12 -3.16
CA GLU A 81 5.51 -8.95 -4.02
C GLU A 81 5.05 -7.66 -3.32
N PRO A 82 5.98 -6.90 -2.70
CA PRO A 82 5.64 -5.77 -1.84
C PRO A 82 5.05 -4.57 -2.60
N SER A 83 5.36 -4.38 -3.89
CA SER A 83 4.77 -3.28 -4.68
C SER A 83 3.27 -3.50 -4.90
N THR A 84 2.84 -4.73 -5.20
CA THR A 84 1.41 -5.10 -5.27
C THR A 84 0.72 -4.83 -3.93
N ALA A 85 1.35 -5.23 -2.83
CA ALA A 85 0.81 -5.00 -1.50
C ALA A 85 0.66 -3.52 -1.17
N LEU A 86 1.63 -2.68 -1.53
CA LEU A 86 1.56 -1.24 -1.28
C LEU A 86 0.41 -0.57 -2.06
N ILE A 87 0.20 -0.94 -3.32
CA ILE A 87 -0.95 -0.47 -4.10
C ILE A 87 -2.27 -0.94 -3.46
N LEU A 88 -2.31 -2.19 -2.99
CA LEU A 88 -3.49 -2.75 -2.30
C LEU A 88 -3.75 -2.05 -0.95
N VAL A 89 -2.71 -1.60 -0.24
CA VAL A 89 -2.87 -0.75 0.96
C VAL A 89 -3.61 0.53 0.60
N MET A 90 -3.23 1.22 -0.49
CA MET A 90 -3.92 2.44 -0.92
C MET A 90 -5.41 2.17 -1.19
N GLN A 91 -5.71 1.09 -1.89
CA GLN A 91 -7.08 0.63 -2.15
C GLN A 91 -7.86 0.41 -0.84
N TYR A 92 -7.29 -0.31 0.11
CA TYR A 92 -7.94 -0.63 1.38
C TYR A 92 -8.24 0.61 2.22
N LEU A 93 -7.32 1.56 2.27
CA LEU A 93 -7.50 2.82 2.99
C LEU A 93 -8.65 3.66 2.44
N GLN A 94 -8.84 3.68 1.11
CA GLN A 94 -9.94 4.41 0.50
C GLN A 94 -11.29 3.77 0.78
N HIS A 95 -11.38 2.46 0.80
CA HIS A 95 -12.64 1.73 0.97
C HIS A 95 -13.03 1.46 2.41
N ALA A 96 -12.08 1.29 3.34
CA ALA A 96 -12.36 0.92 4.73
C ALA A 96 -13.35 1.88 5.42
N ARG A 97 -13.33 3.15 5.06
CA ARG A 97 -14.18 4.20 5.65
C ARG A 97 -15.24 4.74 4.70
N LEU A 98 -15.37 4.18 3.52
CA LEU A 98 -16.28 4.68 2.50
C LEU A 98 -17.75 4.67 2.96
N GLN A 99 -18.13 3.71 3.82
CA GLN A 99 -19.48 3.58 4.33
C GLN A 99 -19.89 4.77 5.20
N ASP A 100 -18.99 5.23 6.06
CA ASP A 100 -19.27 6.25 7.08
C ASP A 100 -18.89 7.66 6.60
N ASN A 101 -18.32 7.76 5.41
CA ASN A 101 -17.93 9.02 4.82
C ASN A 101 -19.14 9.79 4.26
N GLN A 102 -19.72 10.63 5.11
CA GLN A 102 -20.90 11.45 4.77
C GLN A 102 -20.58 12.56 3.74
N SER A 103 -19.31 12.91 3.54
CA SER A 103 -18.91 13.94 2.57
C SER A 103 -18.97 13.48 1.12
N TRP A 104 -19.03 12.17 0.89
CA TRP A 104 -19.20 11.61 -0.46
C TRP A 104 -20.69 11.42 -0.79
N PRO A 105 -21.17 11.86 -1.95
CA PRO A 105 -22.50 11.53 -2.43
C PRO A 105 -22.74 10.00 -2.44
N ALA A 106 -23.96 9.61 -2.04
CA ALA A 106 -24.27 8.19 -1.87
C ALA A 106 -24.07 7.38 -3.18
N HIS A 107 -24.44 7.95 -4.36
CA HIS A 107 -24.28 7.27 -5.64
C HIS A 107 -22.80 7.06 -6.00
N LEU A 108 -21.89 8.02 -5.72
CA LEU A 108 -20.46 7.86 -5.97
C LEU A 108 -19.83 6.82 -5.05
N ARG A 109 -20.25 6.77 -3.78
CA ARG A 109 -19.82 5.70 -2.86
C ARG A 109 -20.22 4.32 -3.39
N VAL A 110 -21.46 4.19 -3.88
CA VAL A 110 -21.95 2.94 -4.46
C VAL A 110 -21.18 2.62 -5.74
N GLN A 111 -21.00 3.57 -6.64
CA GLN A 111 -20.32 3.37 -7.91
C GLN A 111 -18.88 2.89 -7.70
N VAL A 112 -18.06 3.63 -6.93
CA VAL A 112 -16.65 3.30 -6.68
C VAL A 112 -16.52 1.92 -6.00
N ALA A 113 -17.41 1.62 -5.04
CA ALA A 113 -17.43 0.33 -4.37
C ALA A 113 -17.81 -0.82 -5.32
N GLN A 114 -18.86 -0.65 -6.12
CA GLN A 114 -19.31 -1.68 -7.06
C GLN A 114 -18.30 -1.93 -8.17
N GLU A 115 -17.65 -0.90 -8.70
CA GLU A 115 -16.58 -1.06 -9.69
C GLU A 115 -15.38 -1.84 -9.11
N ALA A 116 -15.03 -1.61 -7.84
CA ALA A 116 -14.00 -2.40 -7.17
C ALA A 116 -14.41 -3.89 -7.01
N VAL A 117 -15.67 -4.15 -6.66
CA VAL A 117 -16.21 -5.52 -6.50
C VAL A 117 -16.33 -6.25 -7.84
N GLN A 118 -16.88 -5.59 -8.87
CA GLN A 118 -17.25 -6.24 -10.12
C GLN A 118 -16.09 -6.29 -11.12
N ASN A 119 -15.27 -5.25 -11.15
CA ASN A 119 -14.26 -5.05 -12.17
C ASN A 119 -12.82 -4.98 -11.61
N GLY A 120 -12.64 -5.06 -10.29
CA GLY A 120 -11.33 -4.88 -9.67
C GLY A 120 -10.78 -3.46 -9.81
N ALA A 121 -11.66 -2.45 -9.94
CA ALA A 121 -11.27 -1.06 -10.08
C ALA A 121 -10.51 -0.56 -8.85
N LEU A 122 -9.36 0.08 -9.09
CA LEU A 122 -8.49 0.60 -8.05
C LEU A 122 -8.67 2.11 -7.89
N ILE A 123 -8.51 2.58 -6.64
CA ILE A 123 -8.53 4.00 -6.27
C ILE A 123 -7.39 4.35 -5.35
N ASN A 124 -6.80 5.53 -5.52
CA ASN A 124 -5.83 6.10 -4.60
C ASN A 124 -6.01 7.61 -4.44
N ALA A 125 -5.53 8.15 -3.30
CA ALA A 125 -5.45 9.58 -3.05
C ALA A 125 -4.16 10.16 -3.64
N LEU A 126 -4.28 11.14 -4.53
CA LEU A 126 -3.18 11.87 -5.14
C LEU A 126 -2.98 13.20 -4.41
N ARG A 127 -1.97 13.26 -3.53
CA ARG A 127 -1.79 14.36 -2.57
C ARG A 127 -0.51 15.15 -2.75
N VAL A 128 0.59 14.49 -3.13
CA VAL A 128 1.92 15.10 -3.17
C VAL A 128 2.09 15.95 -4.44
N GLU A 129 2.69 17.11 -4.29
CA GLU A 129 2.98 18.06 -5.39
C GLU A 129 4.46 18.42 -5.43
N PRO A 130 4.99 18.87 -6.59
CA PRO A 130 6.42 19.16 -6.74
C PRO A 130 6.96 20.14 -5.70
N ASP A 131 6.26 21.25 -5.48
CA ASP A 131 6.74 22.35 -4.65
C ASP A 131 6.23 22.29 -3.20
N LEU A 132 5.02 21.77 -2.99
CA LEU A 132 4.39 21.66 -1.67
C LEU A 132 4.85 20.42 -0.88
N GLY A 133 5.18 19.33 -1.58
CA GLY A 133 5.39 18.03 -0.95
C GLY A 133 4.08 17.42 -0.42
N THR A 134 4.11 16.89 0.80
CA THR A 134 2.92 16.29 1.43
C THR A 134 2.04 17.32 2.12
N PRO A 135 0.69 17.24 1.96
CA PRO A 135 -0.26 18.11 2.68
C PRO A 135 -0.15 18.04 4.21
N ALA A 136 0.40 16.96 4.77
CA ALA A 136 0.60 16.81 6.21
C ALA A 136 1.53 17.89 6.83
N ARG A 137 2.29 18.58 5.99
CA ARG A 137 3.15 19.72 6.42
C ARG A 137 2.44 21.06 6.36
N GLY A 138 1.16 21.09 5.95
CA GLY A 138 0.37 22.31 5.76
C GLY A 138 0.60 22.96 4.39
N GLY A 139 -0.11 24.05 4.14
CA GLY A 139 -0.04 24.82 2.90
C GLY A 139 -1.19 24.49 1.93
N LEU A 140 -1.50 25.47 1.07
CA LEU A 140 -2.50 25.32 0.03
C LEU A 140 -1.93 24.53 -1.14
N PRO A 141 -2.69 23.55 -1.70
CA PRO A 141 -2.27 22.84 -2.90
C PRO A 141 -2.16 23.80 -4.10
N ALA A 142 -1.16 23.56 -4.96
CA ALA A 142 -1.00 24.27 -6.22
C ALA A 142 -2.03 23.78 -7.27
N THR A 143 -2.46 22.51 -7.18
CA THR A 143 -3.55 21.96 -8.01
C THR A 143 -4.84 22.73 -7.74
N THR A 144 -5.47 23.23 -8.81
CA THR A 144 -6.68 24.04 -8.73
C THR A 144 -7.89 23.31 -9.31
N ALA A 145 -9.05 23.56 -8.73
CA ALA A 145 -10.36 23.16 -9.23
C ALA A 145 -11.19 24.43 -9.47
N VAL A 146 -11.31 24.86 -10.73
CA VAL A 146 -12.09 26.03 -11.11
C VAL A 146 -13.55 25.64 -11.32
N ARG A 147 -14.46 26.31 -10.61
CA ARG A 147 -15.89 26.02 -10.69
C ARG A 147 -16.48 26.54 -12.00
N THR A 148 -17.27 25.71 -12.67
CA THR A 148 -18.08 26.06 -13.83
C THR A 148 -19.58 25.95 -13.52
N ALA A 149 -20.44 26.28 -14.48
CA ALA A 149 -21.89 26.18 -14.27
C ALA A 149 -22.37 24.74 -14.01
N ASP A 150 -21.67 23.75 -14.56
CA ASP A 150 -22.06 22.33 -14.60
C ASP A 150 -21.05 21.37 -13.95
N GLY A 151 -19.90 21.88 -13.48
CA GLY A 151 -18.85 21.04 -12.93
C GLY A 151 -17.65 21.79 -12.40
N TRP A 152 -16.51 21.11 -12.39
CA TRP A 152 -15.20 21.64 -12.03
C TRP A 152 -14.19 21.37 -13.14
N ARG A 153 -13.26 22.29 -13.32
CA ARG A 153 -12.09 22.15 -14.18
C ARG A 153 -10.84 22.03 -13.31
N ILE A 154 -10.20 20.87 -13.35
CA ILE A 154 -9.07 20.56 -12.47
C ILE A 154 -7.78 20.63 -13.26
N SER A 155 -6.79 21.39 -12.74
CA SER A 155 -5.47 21.52 -13.34
C SER A 155 -4.38 21.45 -12.28
N GLY A 156 -3.32 20.67 -12.54
CA GLY A 156 -2.19 20.52 -11.63
C GLY A 156 -1.36 19.27 -11.89
N ARG A 157 -0.40 19.03 -11.01
CA ARG A 157 0.55 17.91 -11.12
C ARG A 157 0.65 17.20 -9.78
N LYS A 158 0.60 15.86 -9.81
CA LYS A 158 0.70 15.00 -8.64
C LYS A 158 1.86 14.04 -8.78
N LEU A 159 2.74 14.01 -7.78
CA LEU A 159 3.87 13.09 -7.71
C LEU A 159 3.54 11.88 -6.82
N TYR A 160 4.35 10.85 -6.94
CA TYR A 160 4.23 9.64 -6.13
C TYR A 160 2.82 9.05 -6.15
N SER A 161 2.20 9.04 -7.33
CA SER A 161 0.83 8.55 -7.53
C SER A 161 0.81 7.03 -7.61
N THR A 162 0.99 6.38 -6.45
CA THR A 162 1.10 4.92 -6.33
C THR A 162 -0.02 4.21 -7.05
N GLY A 163 0.34 3.30 -7.96
CA GLY A 163 -0.58 2.52 -8.78
C GLY A 163 -1.08 3.24 -10.03
N SER A 164 -0.56 4.42 -10.39
CA SER A 164 -1.11 5.30 -11.43
C SER A 164 -1.51 4.59 -12.73
N HIS A 165 -0.73 3.63 -13.22
CA HIS A 165 -1.05 2.88 -14.43
C HIS A 165 -2.25 1.92 -14.28
N GLY A 166 -2.53 1.43 -13.06
CA GLY A 166 -3.62 0.50 -12.78
C GLY A 166 -4.85 1.12 -12.13
N LEU A 167 -4.77 2.38 -11.66
CA LEU A 167 -5.91 3.05 -11.03
C LEU A 167 -7.04 3.31 -12.03
N SER A 168 -8.28 3.22 -11.56
CA SER A 168 -9.49 3.64 -12.28
C SER A 168 -9.97 5.01 -11.81
N TRP A 169 -9.71 5.32 -10.54
CA TRP A 169 -10.14 6.53 -9.87
C TRP A 169 -8.99 7.23 -9.17
N PHE A 170 -8.95 8.55 -9.27
CA PHE A 170 -8.06 9.42 -8.50
C PHE A 170 -8.86 10.28 -7.52
N SER A 171 -8.54 10.20 -6.23
CA SER A 171 -9.02 11.16 -5.23
C SER A 171 -7.98 12.29 -5.15
N VAL A 172 -8.20 13.35 -5.94
CA VAL A 172 -7.24 14.42 -6.18
C VAL A 172 -7.34 15.49 -5.11
N TRP A 173 -6.28 15.69 -4.32
CA TRP A 173 -6.18 16.81 -3.37
C TRP A 173 -5.92 18.11 -4.12
N ALA A 174 -6.84 19.08 -3.99
CA ALA A 174 -6.80 20.35 -4.72
C ALA A 174 -7.39 21.48 -3.87
N ARG A 175 -7.39 22.69 -4.44
CA ARG A 175 -8.13 23.85 -3.92
C ARG A 175 -8.99 24.46 -5.00
N SER A 176 -10.11 25.08 -4.60
CA SER A 176 -10.87 25.93 -5.54
C SER A 176 -10.16 27.29 -5.75
N ASP A 177 -10.63 28.05 -6.72
CA ASP A 177 -10.09 29.37 -7.08
C ASP A 177 -10.85 30.55 -6.43
N GLU A 178 -11.74 30.25 -5.47
CA GLU A 178 -12.51 31.25 -4.74
C GLU A 178 -11.64 32.01 -3.72
N ALA A 179 -12.11 33.18 -3.23
CA ALA A 179 -11.40 34.02 -2.25
C ALA A 179 -11.12 33.28 -0.92
N ASP A 180 -12.06 32.46 -0.44
CA ASP A 180 -11.86 31.47 0.62
C ASP A 180 -11.97 30.10 -0.03
N PRO A 181 -10.83 29.50 -0.47
CA PRO A 181 -10.86 28.33 -1.31
C PRO A 181 -11.39 27.11 -0.56
N LEU A 182 -12.20 26.33 -1.22
CA LEU A 182 -12.46 24.95 -0.80
C LEU A 182 -11.17 24.14 -0.96
N VAL A 183 -10.76 23.43 0.05
CA VAL A 183 -9.61 22.53 0.02
C VAL A 183 -10.04 21.12 0.37
N GLY A 184 -9.58 20.14 -0.40
CA GLY A 184 -9.94 18.75 -0.15
C GLY A 184 -9.78 17.87 -1.38
N ALA A 185 -10.66 16.88 -1.54
CA ALA A 185 -10.58 15.87 -2.56
C ALA A 185 -11.66 16.04 -3.65
N TRP A 186 -11.22 15.95 -4.90
CA TRP A 186 -12.08 15.79 -6.07
C TRP A 186 -11.89 14.40 -6.66
N LEU A 187 -13.00 13.72 -6.92
CA LEU A 187 -12.98 12.37 -7.52
C LEU A 187 -12.87 12.49 -9.05
N VAL A 188 -11.78 11.97 -9.60
CA VAL A 188 -11.48 12.06 -11.03
C VAL A 188 -11.36 10.64 -11.62
N PRO A 189 -12.20 10.28 -12.62
CA PRO A 189 -11.98 9.06 -13.39
C PRO A 189 -10.66 9.16 -14.17
N LYS A 190 -9.83 8.13 -14.15
CA LYS A 190 -8.57 8.10 -14.90
C LYS A 190 -8.76 8.34 -16.40
N ALA A 191 -9.86 7.84 -16.95
CA ALA A 191 -10.18 7.97 -18.38
C ALA A 191 -10.67 9.38 -18.80
N SER A 192 -10.75 10.35 -17.85
CA SER A 192 -11.20 11.70 -18.16
C SER A 192 -10.25 12.39 -19.15
N PRO A 193 -10.76 13.09 -20.19
CA PRO A 193 -9.93 13.91 -21.07
C PRO A 193 -9.10 14.91 -20.27
N GLY A 194 -7.82 15.08 -20.62
CA GLY A 194 -6.88 15.95 -19.91
C GLY A 194 -6.09 15.27 -18.80
N VAL A 195 -6.37 14.01 -18.49
CA VAL A 195 -5.52 13.20 -17.60
C VAL A 195 -4.39 12.58 -18.40
N SER A 196 -3.15 12.75 -17.92
CA SER A 196 -1.98 12.06 -18.46
C SER A 196 -1.07 11.54 -17.35
N ILE A 197 -0.38 10.44 -17.60
CA ILE A 197 0.61 9.85 -16.70
C ILE A 197 1.97 9.99 -17.36
N ILE A 198 2.92 10.58 -16.64
CA ILE A 198 4.30 10.76 -17.09
C ILE A 198 5.16 9.75 -16.33
N ASP A 199 5.85 8.88 -17.06
CA ASP A 199 6.68 7.81 -16.51
C ASP A 199 7.95 8.38 -15.85
N THR A 200 7.83 8.76 -14.58
CA THR A 200 8.89 9.37 -13.78
C THR A 200 9.37 8.48 -12.62
N TRP A 201 8.70 7.33 -12.41
CA TRP A 201 9.04 6.45 -11.30
C TRP A 201 10.22 5.54 -11.65
N ASP A 202 11.44 5.99 -11.31
CA ASP A 202 12.67 5.21 -11.42
C ASP A 202 13.38 5.22 -10.07
N HIS A 203 12.91 4.41 -9.15
CA HIS A 203 13.34 4.37 -7.76
C HIS A 203 14.15 3.10 -7.45
N LEU A 204 14.89 3.18 -6.34
CA LEU A 204 15.77 2.11 -5.87
C LEU A 204 15.00 0.82 -5.57
N GLY A 205 13.88 0.93 -4.88
CA GLY A 205 12.99 -0.18 -4.49
C GLY A 205 11.54 0.14 -4.76
N MET A 206 10.65 -0.81 -4.49
CA MET A 206 9.22 -0.70 -4.73
C MET A 206 8.90 -0.32 -6.19
N ARG A 207 9.70 -0.83 -7.12
CA ARG A 207 9.74 -0.36 -8.52
C ARG A 207 8.42 -0.54 -9.24
N ALA A 208 7.73 -1.65 -9.02
CA ALA A 208 6.45 -1.96 -9.66
C ALA A 208 5.24 -1.25 -9.05
N THR A 209 5.44 -0.35 -8.08
CA THR A 209 4.33 0.49 -7.60
C THR A 209 3.85 1.49 -8.63
N CYS A 210 4.60 1.74 -9.71
CA CYS A 210 4.26 2.71 -10.75
C CYS A 210 3.77 4.03 -10.13
N SER A 211 4.56 4.56 -9.16
CA SER A 211 4.21 5.80 -8.46
C SER A 211 4.57 7.02 -9.31
N HIS A 212 4.13 7.01 -10.57
CA HIS A 212 4.43 8.02 -11.57
C HIS A 212 3.78 9.37 -11.27
N GLU A 213 4.15 10.36 -12.05
CA GLU A 213 3.49 11.65 -12.05
C GLU A 213 2.17 11.60 -12.81
N VAL A 214 1.13 12.20 -12.22
CA VAL A 214 -0.17 12.42 -12.88
C VAL A 214 -0.33 13.91 -13.15
N VAL A 215 -0.55 14.26 -14.42
CA VAL A 215 -0.83 15.61 -14.88
C VAL A 215 -2.31 15.72 -15.20
N LEU A 216 -2.92 16.75 -14.66
CA LEU A 216 -4.31 17.14 -14.90
C LEU A 216 -4.29 18.44 -15.68
N ASP A 217 -4.78 18.41 -16.91
CA ASP A 217 -4.87 19.57 -17.79
C ASP A 217 -6.34 19.89 -18.11
N ASN A 218 -6.90 20.84 -17.36
CA ASN A 218 -8.28 21.29 -17.53
C ASN A 218 -9.31 20.14 -17.51
N VAL A 219 -9.11 19.15 -16.62
CA VAL A 219 -9.94 17.95 -16.51
C VAL A 219 -11.31 18.33 -15.95
N TRP A 220 -12.38 18.05 -16.71
CA TRP A 220 -13.73 18.30 -16.25
C TRP A 220 -14.28 17.13 -15.42
N VAL A 221 -14.94 17.47 -14.29
CA VAL A 221 -15.74 16.55 -13.49
C VAL A 221 -17.04 17.22 -13.02
N PRO A 222 -18.13 16.46 -12.75
CA PRO A 222 -19.39 17.00 -12.24
C PRO A 222 -19.23 17.74 -10.91
N LEU A 223 -20.19 18.61 -10.57
CA LEU A 223 -20.16 19.41 -9.33
C LEU A 223 -20.04 18.54 -8.06
N ASP A 224 -20.73 17.43 -8.03
CA ASP A 224 -20.78 16.50 -6.89
C ASP A 224 -19.53 15.59 -6.75
N HIS A 225 -18.60 15.69 -7.69
CA HIS A 225 -17.28 15.06 -7.57
C HIS A 225 -16.34 15.80 -6.58
N ALA A 226 -16.70 16.93 -6.03
CA ALA A 226 -16.07 17.56 -4.88
C ALA A 226 -16.47 16.79 -3.60
N VAL A 227 -15.82 15.66 -3.33
CA VAL A 227 -16.30 14.63 -2.40
C VAL A 227 -15.87 14.80 -0.94
N SER A 228 -14.84 15.58 -0.66
CA SER A 228 -14.33 15.81 0.71
C SER A 228 -13.65 17.17 0.75
N VAL A 229 -14.42 18.23 0.62
CA VAL A 229 -13.93 19.60 0.59
C VAL A 229 -14.50 20.44 1.72
N SER A 230 -13.72 21.39 2.23
CA SER A 230 -14.13 22.39 3.22
C SER A 230 -13.46 23.73 2.93
N PRO A 231 -14.06 24.87 3.31
CA PRO A 231 -13.40 26.17 3.24
C PRO A 231 -12.05 26.16 3.98
N TRP A 232 -11.04 26.83 3.42
CA TRP A 232 -9.73 26.91 4.06
C TRP A 232 -9.78 27.62 5.43
N SER A 233 -10.67 28.62 5.57
CA SER A 233 -10.91 29.34 6.81
C SER A 233 -11.64 28.50 7.88
N ALA A 234 -12.25 27.38 7.50
CA ALA A 234 -12.93 26.52 8.44
C ALA A 234 -11.96 25.89 9.46
N PRO A 235 -12.39 25.65 10.70
CA PRO A 235 -11.58 24.87 11.64
C PRO A 235 -11.13 23.56 10.99
N GLN A 236 -9.82 23.31 11.03
CA GLN A 236 -9.30 22.04 10.54
C GLN A 236 -9.94 20.90 11.35
N ALA A 237 -10.50 19.93 10.64
CA ALA A 237 -11.03 18.74 11.29
C ALA A 237 -9.92 18.11 12.16
N GLU A 238 -10.29 17.59 13.33
CA GLU A 238 -9.38 16.79 14.12
C GLU A 238 -8.74 15.70 13.25
N LEU A 239 -7.44 15.46 13.48
CA LEU A 239 -6.74 14.40 12.77
C LEU A 239 -7.52 13.09 12.93
N ASP A 240 -7.87 12.48 11.82
CA ASP A 240 -8.49 11.17 11.80
C ASP A 240 -7.52 10.11 12.36
N GLY A 241 -7.52 9.96 13.68
CA GLY A 241 -6.62 9.05 14.38
C GLY A 241 -6.80 7.60 13.97
N GLU A 242 -8.04 7.18 13.66
CA GLU A 242 -8.32 5.82 13.21
C GLU A 242 -7.78 5.58 11.78
N GLY A 243 -8.04 6.51 10.85
CA GLY A 243 -7.48 6.42 9.50
C GLY A 243 -5.96 6.46 9.51
N PHE A 244 -5.35 7.25 10.39
CA PHE A 244 -3.90 7.27 10.56
C PHE A 244 -3.36 5.96 11.16
N LEU A 245 -4.09 5.34 12.09
CA LEU A 245 -3.75 4.01 12.63
C LEU A 245 -3.82 2.94 11.53
N TRP A 246 -4.90 2.92 10.73
CA TRP A 246 -5.00 2.00 9.60
C TRP A 246 -3.82 2.14 8.63
N MET A 247 -3.50 3.38 8.25
CA MET A 247 -2.37 3.66 7.37
C MET A 247 -1.04 3.18 7.98
N SER A 248 -0.79 3.50 9.26
CA SER A 248 0.43 3.13 9.95
C SER A 248 0.61 1.62 10.07
N VAL A 249 -0.46 0.89 10.41
CA VAL A 249 -0.44 -0.57 10.54
C VAL A 249 -0.24 -1.24 9.18
N LEU A 250 -1.02 -0.87 8.16
CA LEU A 250 -0.94 -1.53 6.85
C LEU A 250 0.38 -1.25 6.14
N LEU A 251 0.88 0.00 6.15
CA LEU A 251 2.20 0.33 5.59
C LEU A 251 3.33 -0.40 6.32
N SER A 252 3.29 -0.42 7.65
CA SER A 252 4.31 -1.14 8.43
C SER A 252 4.29 -2.64 8.17
N SER A 253 3.11 -3.22 7.92
CA SER A 253 2.95 -4.64 7.60
C SER A 253 3.58 -5.01 6.25
N VAL A 254 3.59 -4.09 5.27
CA VAL A 254 4.30 -4.32 4.00
C VAL A 254 5.80 -4.52 4.27
N TYR A 255 6.42 -3.62 5.02
CA TYR A 255 7.86 -3.66 5.22
C TYR A 255 8.31 -4.72 6.23
N ASP A 256 7.47 -5.04 7.22
CA ASP A 256 7.68 -6.19 8.10
C ASP A 256 7.67 -7.51 7.32
N ALA A 257 6.75 -7.67 6.37
CA ALA A 257 6.69 -8.84 5.51
C ALA A 257 7.91 -8.98 4.57
N VAL A 258 8.44 -7.86 4.06
CA VAL A 258 9.71 -7.83 3.33
C VAL A 258 10.87 -8.36 4.21
N ALA A 259 10.90 -7.95 5.48
CA ALA A 259 11.93 -8.42 6.41
C ALA A 259 11.75 -9.91 6.77
N GLN A 260 10.52 -10.40 6.86
CA GLN A 260 10.23 -11.82 7.03
C GLN A 260 10.72 -12.62 5.81
N ALA A 261 10.46 -12.17 4.58
CA ALA A 261 10.95 -12.82 3.37
C ALA A 261 12.48 -12.84 3.31
N ALA A 262 13.14 -11.76 3.73
CA ALA A 262 14.60 -11.69 3.82
C ALA A 262 15.18 -12.67 4.86
N ARG A 263 14.51 -12.79 6.01
CA ARG A 263 14.86 -13.75 7.06
C ARG A 263 14.73 -15.19 6.58
N ASP A 264 13.63 -15.53 5.91
CA ASP A 264 13.38 -16.88 5.41
C ASP A 264 14.44 -17.26 4.37
N TRP A 265 14.71 -16.36 3.41
CA TRP A 265 15.80 -16.56 2.44
C TRP A 265 17.16 -16.80 3.13
N LEU A 266 17.48 -16.02 4.18
CA LEU A 266 18.75 -16.18 4.90
C LEU A 266 18.85 -17.56 5.54
N VAL A 267 17.79 -18.05 6.17
CA VAL A 267 17.77 -19.36 6.82
C VAL A 267 18.01 -20.47 5.80
N ASP A 268 17.25 -20.46 4.70
CA ASP A 268 17.38 -21.45 3.63
C ASP A 268 18.83 -21.44 3.07
N TRP A 269 19.35 -20.24 2.79
CA TRP A 269 20.71 -20.09 2.30
C TRP A 269 21.78 -20.60 3.28
N LEU A 270 21.61 -20.38 4.60
CA LEU A 270 22.54 -20.86 5.62
C LEU A 270 22.50 -22.39 5.77
N GLU A 271 21.36 -23.02 5.54
CA GLU A 271 21.19 -24.48 5.57
C GLU A 271 21.79 -25.15 4.34
N GLU A 272 21.63 -24.54 3.17
CA GLU A 272 22.15 -25.07 1.91
C GLU A 272 23.67 -24.87 1.76
N ARG A 273 24.21 -23.76 2.24
CA ARG A 273 25.60 -23.38 2.05
C ARG A 273 26.56 -24.22 2.92
N LYS A 274 27.33 -25.08 2.27
CA LYS A 274 28.32 -25.98 2.91
C LYS A 274 29.72 -25.68 2.36
N PRO A 275 30.50 -24.75 2.97
CA PRO A 275 31.87 -24.48 2.57
C PRO A 275 32.74 -25.74 2.73
N SER A 276 33.63 -26.01 1.76
CA SER A 276 34.48 -27.20 1.74
C SER A 276 35.41 -27.32 2.94
N ASN A 277 35.89 -26.19 3.45
CA ASN A 277 36.76 -26.12 4.62
C ASN A 277 36.03 -26.36 5.95
N LEU A 278 34.70 -26.19 5.99
CA LEU A 278 33.87 -26.42 7.17
C LEU A 278 33.30 -27.83 7.16
N GLY A 279 32.93 -28.37 6.00
CA GLY A 279 32.33 -29.70 5.86
C GLY A 279 30.89 -29.80 6.41
N ALA A 280 30.30 -28.70 6.87
CA ALA A 280 28.96 -28.62 7.44
C ALA A 280 28.24 -27.36 6.91
N ALA A 281 26.93 -27.30 7.14
CA ALA A 281 26.12 -26.11 6.77
C ALA A 281 26.52 -24.89 7.62
N LEU A 282 26.43 -23.69 7.06
CA LEU A 282 26.72 -22.45 7.80
C LEU A 282 25.77 -22.27 8.98
N SER A 283 24.54 -22.78 8.91
CA SER A 283 23.55 -22.77 9.99
C SER A 283 24.04 -23.45 11.28
N THR A 284 25.07 -24.30 11.22
CA THR A 284 25.67 -24.95 12.39
C THR A 284 26.59 -24.04 13.21
N LEU A 285 26.98 -22.88 12.65
CA LEU A 285 27.90 -21.95 13.31
C LEU A 285 27.17 -21.03 14.29
N PRO A 286 27.60 -20.94 15.57
CA PRO A 286 26.93 -20.12 16.59
C PRO A 286 26.68 -18.67 16.18
N ARG A 287 27.63 -18.04 15.47
CA ARG A 287 27.49 -16.65 15.00
C ARG A 287 26.27 -16.43 14.10
N PHE A 288 25.92 -17.40 13.23
CA PHE A 288 24.75 -17.28 12.36
C PHE A 288 23.46 -17.58 13.12
N GLN A 289 23.50 -18.51 14.07
CA GLN A 289 22.37 -18.77 14.97
C GLN A 289 22.04 -17.54 15.82
N GLU A 290 23.06 -16.85 16.34
CA GLU A 290 22.88 -15.59 17.06
C GLU A 290 22.30 -14.50 16.17
N THR A 291 22.78 -14.35 14.92
CA THR A 291 22.24 -13.38 13.98
C THR A 291 20.78 -13.66 13.65
N VAL A 292 20.42 -14.90 13.33
CA VAL A 292 19.03 -15.29 13.07
C VAL A 292 18.15 -15.05 14.31
N GLY A 293 18.64 -15.41 15.51
CA GLY A 293 17.95 -15.12 16.76
C GLY A 293 17.70 -13.63 17.01
N HIS A 294 18.65 -12.77 16.62
CA HIS A 294 18.47 -11.32 16.68
C HIS A 294 17.40 -10.82 15.68
N ILE A 295 17.44 -11.29 14.43
CA ILE A 295 16.41 -11.00 13.42
C ILE A 295 15.04 -11.45 13.94
N ASP A 296 14.92 -12.67 14.44
CA ASP A 296 13.67 -13.23 14.97
C ASP A 296 13.12 -12.41 16.14
N THR A 297 13.99 -11.85 16.98
CA THR A 297 13.62 -10.97 18.09
C THR A 297 13.00 -9.66 17.58
N LEU A 298 13.61 -9.03 16.55
CA LEU A 298 13.07 -7.82 15.92
C LEU A 298 11.70 -8.07 15.29
N LEU A 299 11.56 -9.18 14.55
CA LEU A 299 10.31 -9.55 13.89
C LEU A 299 9.22 -9.97 14.90
N PHE A 300 9.60 -10.60 16.04
CA PHE A 300 8.67 -10.89 17.13
C PHE A 300 8.10 -9.58 17.73
N ALA A 301 8.97 -8.60 18.00
CA ALA A 301 8.53 -7.30 18.51
C ALA A 301 7.59 -6.60 17.52
N ASN A 302 7.90 -6.62 16.21
CA ASN A 302 7.06 -6.07 15.16
C ASN A 302 5.67 -6.72 15.14
N ARG A 303 5.63 -8.05 15.13
CA ARG A 303 4.36 -8.81 15.15
C ARG A 303 3.51 -8.43 16.34
N SER A 304 4.10 -8.38 17.55
CA SER A 304 3.40 -8.03 18.78
C SER A 304 2.82 -6.62 18.73
N LEU A 305 3.56 -5.63 18.20
CA LEU A 305 3.09 -4.26 18.06
C LEU A 305 1.95 -4.16 17.02
N LEU A 306 2.12 -4.82 15.86
CA LEU A 306 1.14 -4.80 14.78
C LEU A 306 -0.15 -5.52 15.17
N ASP A 307 -0.06 -6.67 15.86
CA ASP A 307 -1.22 -7.42 16.36
C ASP A 307 -2.00 -6.59 17.38
N ALA A 308 -1.32 -5.98 18.36
CA ALA A 308 -1.95 -5.13 19.35
C ALA A 308 -2.64 -3.91 18.70
N ALA A 309 -1.98 -3.26 17.74
CA ALA A 309 -2.53 -2.11 17.04
C ALA A 309 -3.74 -2.49 16.16
N ALA A 310 -3.66 -3.59 15.43
CA ALA A 310 -4.74 -4.07 14.58
C ALA A 310 -5.96 -4.57 15.36
N ALA A 311 -5.75 -5.07 16.58
CA ALA A 311 -6.81 -5.49 17.50
C ALA A 311 -7.44 -4.34 18.31
N GLY A 312 -6.97 -3.10 18.11
CA GLY A 312 -7.48 -1.92 18.85
C GLY A 312 -6.95 -1.80 20.28
N HIS A 313 -5.89 -2.53 20.65
CA HIS A 313 -5.27 -2.45 21.97
C HIS A 313 -4.23 -1.32 22.08
N THR A 314 -3.91 -0.65 20.98
CA THR A 314 -3.00 0.48 20.94
C THR A 314 -3.78 1.77 20.72
N PRO A 315 -3.60 2.80 21.56
CA PRO A 315 -4.23 4.10 21.33
C PRO A 315 -3.85 4.67 19.95
N THR A 316 -4.79 5.29 19.25
CA THR A 316 -4.56 5.88 17.92
C THR A 316 -3.44 6.93 17.93
N ALA A 317 -3.26 7.65 19.04
CA ALA A 317 -2.16 8.60 19.24
C ALA A 317 -0.77 7.97 19.15
N ASN A 318 -0.66 6.65 19.33
CA ASN A 318 0.62 5.92 19.22
C ASN A 318 0.89 5.32 17.83
N ALA A 319 0.03 5.59 16.84
CA ALA A 319 0.18 5.03 15.50
C ALA A 319 1.53 5.37 14.83
N ALA A 320 2.03 6.60 15.03
CA ALA A 320 3.34 7.02 14.53
C ALA A 320 4.50 6.23 15.17
N GLN A 321 4.43 5.95 16.48
CA GLN A 321 5.42 5.16 17.18
C GLN A 321 5.43 3.70 16.69
N VAL A 322 4.26 3.12 16.44
CA VAL A 322 4.14 1.78 15.85
C VAL A 322 4.84 1.76 14.49
N LYS A 323 4.52 2.70 13.59
CA LYS A 323 5.18 2.80 12.27
C LYS A 323 6.69 2.93 12.44
N TYR A 324 7.16 3.85 13.27
CA TYR A 324 8.59 4.12 13.45
C TYR A 324 9.35 2.89 13.94
N LEU A 325 8.84 2.21 14.98
CA LEU A 325 9.50 1.03 15.55
C LEU A 325 9.50 -0.14 14.56
N VAL A 326 8.35 -0.46 13.97
CA VAL A 326 8.22 -1.62 13.07
C VAL A 326 9.09 -1.44 11.82
N THR A 327 9.07 -0.26 11.19
CA THR A 327 9.89 -0.03 10.00
C THR A 327 11.38 0.02 10.32
N GLY A 328 11.77 0.59 11.48
CA GLY A 328 13.16 0.56 11.95
C GLY A 328 13.67 -0.85 12.19
N ASN A 329 12.89 -1.68 12.86
CA ASN A 329 13.22 -3.09 13.10
C ASN A 329 13.29 -3.89 11.78
N ALA A 330 12.37 -3.64 10.84
CA ALA A 330 12.36 -4.31 9.55
C ALA A 330 13.64 -3.99 8.74
N ILE A 331 14.04 -2.73 8.68
CA ILE A 331 15.31 -2.34 8.04
C ILE A 331 16.49 -3.05 8.71
N ARG A 332 16.57 -3.01 10.05
CA ARG A 332 17.67 -3.63 10.77
C ARG A 332 17.72 -5.14 10.57
N ALA A 333 16.58 -5.82 10.52
CA ALA A 333 16.51 -7.26 10.23
C ALA A 333 17.09 -7.60 8.86
N VAL A 334 16.75 -6.82 7.80
CA VAL A 334 17.29 -7.03 6.45
C VAL A 334 18.77 -6.67 6.37
N GLU A 335 19.22 -5.62 7.05
CA GLU A 335 20.66 -5.27 7.17
C GLU A 335 21.46 -6.43 7.77
N LEU A 336 20.98 -7.03 8.87
CA LEU A 336 21.63 -8.19 9.50
C LEU A 336 21.69 -9.38 8.53
N ALA A 337 20.66 -9.60 7.72
CA ALA A 337 20.67 -10.65 6.71
C ALA A 337 21.72 -10.39 5.61
N ILE A 338 21.88 -9.16 5.15
CA ILE A 338 22.93 -8.74 4.22
C ILE A 338 24.32 -8.92 4.85
N GLU A 339 24.53 -8.45 6.09
CA GLU A 339 25.77 -8.59 6.83
C GLU A 339 26.19 -10.08 6.96
N ALA A 340 25.22 -10.95 7.28
CA ALA A 340 25.47 -12.38 7.45
C ALA A 340 25.82 -13.10 6.13
N SER A 341 25.13 -12.75 5.04
CA SER A 341 25.30 -13.40 3.73
C SER A 341 26.48 -12.83 2.94
N GLY A 342 26.83 -11.56 3.14
CA GLY A 342 27.90 -10.89 2.40
C GLY A 342 27.59 -10.78 0.91
N ASN A 343 28.60 -10.98 0.05
CA ASN A 343 28.47 -10.87 -1.42
C ASN A 343 27.30 -11.69 -2.04
N PRO A 344 27.01 -12.92 -1.60
CA PRO A 344 25.84 -13.66 -2.08
C PRO A 344 24.53 -12.92 -1.91
N GLY A 345 24.31 -12.24 -0.79
CA GLY A 345 23.10 -11.45 -0.54
C GLY A 345 23.00 -10.20 -1.42
N LEU A 346 24.13 -9.64 -1.84
CA LEU A 346 24.19 -8.44 -2.69
C LEU A 346 24.11 -8.77 -4.19
N SER A 347 24.19 -10.05 -4.58
CA SER A 347 24.06 -10.45 -5.97
C SER A 347 22.70 -10.06 -6.56
N ARG A 348 22.66 -9.51 -7.78
CA ARG A 348 21.39 -9.22 -8.48
C ARG A 348 20.52 -10.46 -8.72
N HIS A 349 21.09 -11.66 -8.63
CA HIS A 349 20.37 -12.93 -8.73
C HIS A 349 19.78 -13.38 -7.38
N SER A 350 20.14 -12.71 -6.28
CA SER A 350 19.57 -12.98 -4.96
C SER A 350 18.32 -12.13 -4.71
N PRO A 351 17.23 -12.70 -4.18
CA PRO A 351 16.07 -11.90 -3.76
C PRO A 351 16.42 -10.96 -2.60
N LEU A 352 17.45 -11.26 -1.78
CA LEU A 352 17.79 -10.47 -0.60
C LEU A 352 18.17 -9.02 -0.95
N GLN A 353 18.92 -8.79 -2.06
CA GLN A 353 19.22 -7.42 -2.50
C GLN A 353 17.96 -6.63 -2.89
N ARG A 354 16.92 -7.29 -3.44
CA ARG A 354 15.62 -6.66 -3.72
C ARG A 354 14.93 -6.31 -2.41
N HIS A 355 14.84 -7.24 -1.47
CA HIS A 355 14.27 -6.98 -0.14
C HIS A 355 14.97 -5.82 0.58
N TYR A 356 16.30 -5.72 0.43
CA TYR A 356 17.05 -4.60 1.01
C TYR A 356 16.66 -3.26 0.38
N ARG A 357 16.52 -3.19 -0.95
CA ARG A 357 16.08 -1.97 -1.64
C ARG A 357 14.64 -1.60 -1.27
N ASP A 358 13.76 -2.58 -1.23
CA ASP A 358 12.35 -2.38 -0.94
C ASP A 358 12.13 -1.91 0.50
N VAL A 359 12.80 -2.53 1.50
CA VAL A 359 12.62 -2.14 2.91
C VAL A 359 13.08 -0.72 3.20
N LEU A 360 14.08 -0.19 2.47
CA LEU A 360 14.55 1.19 2.62
C LEU A 360 13.48 2.23 2.25
N CYS A 361 12.52 1.88 1.38
CA CYS A 361 11.40 2.75 1.03
C CYS A 361 10.46 3.02 2.22
N SER A 362 10.58 2.28 3.32
CA SER A 362 9.82 2.52 4.56
C SER A 362 10.20 3.80 5.31
N ARG A 363 11.34 4.41 4.96
CA ARG A 363 11.85 5.62 5.62
C ARG A 363 11.10 6.91 5.26
N VAL A 364 10.23 6.87 4.24
CA VAL A 364 9.43 8.01 3.75
C VAL A 364 8.01 8.02 4.32
#